data_e0acbcd00e297836928894e7b4454864
#
_entry.id   e0acbcd00e297836928894e7b4454864
#
_cell.length_a   1.000
_cell.length_b   1.000
_cell.length_c   1.000
_cell.angle_alpha   90.00
_cell.angle_beta   90.00
_cell.angle_gamma   90.00
#
_symmetry.space_group_name_H-M   'P 1'
#
loop_
_entity.id
_entity.type
_entity.pdbx_description
1 polymer ?
#
loop_
_entity_poly.entity_id
_entity_poly.type
_entity_poly.pdbx_seq_one_letter_code
_entity_poly.pdbx_strand_id
1 'polypeptide(L)'
;QQRRIRPGTLPTELIAGFGMAAEIAADRIDEDLAHLRDLRRILWTGIESVDGLLLNGHHEGFPGILNVRVAGVDGESLLLDLEPLLVATGSACNSKTQEPSYVLRALGRTDFEAQSAIRFSFGRQTTPEEIEFAVARYRAAVRRLRDLAPGAAA
;
A
#
# COMPACT_ATOMS: atom_id res chain seq x y z
N GLN A 1 2.40 -17.92 -36.76
CA GLN A 1 2.74 -18.28 -35.38
C GLN A 1 1.82 -17.55 -34.39
N GLN A 2 1.35 -18.25 -33.34
CA GLN A 2 0.58 -17.72 -32.20
C GLN A 2 -0.66 -16.89 -32.59
N ARG A 3 -1.38 -17.31 -33.64
CA ARG A 3 -2.61 -16.64 -34.15
C ARG A 3 -2.41 -15.14 -34.42
N ARG A 4 -1.18 -14.71 -34.75
CA ARG A 4 -0.77 -13.30 -35.00
C ARG A 4 -0.87 -12.37 -33.78
N ILE A 5 -1.03 -12.91 -32.56
CA ILE A 5 -1.16 -12.08 -31.35
C ILE A 5 0.22 -11.57 -30.90
N ARG A 6 1.24 -12.46 -30.96
CA ARG A 6 2.62 -12.11 -30.60
C ARG A 6 3.61 -12.91 -31.41
N PRO A 7 4.10 -12.41 -32.58
CA PRO A 7 5.15 -13.08 -33.34
C PRO A 7 6.52 -12.93 -32.66
N GLY A 8 7.35 -13.95 -32.75
CA GLY A 8 8.74 -13.93 -32.27
C GLY A 8 9.13 -15.21 -31.53
N THR A 9 10.44 -15.37 -31.32
CA THR A 9 11.00 -16.47 -30.53
C THR A 9 10.52 -16.37 -29.09
N LEU A 10 10.09 -17.47 -28.50
CA LEU A 10 9.65 -17.51 -27.10
C LEU A 10 10.86 -17.34 -26.17
N PRO A 11 10.78 -16.49 -25.15
CA PRO A 11 11.81 -16.38 -24.12
C PRO A 11 11.69 -17.58 -23.16
N THR A 12 12.27 -18.70 -23.54
CA THR A 12 12.10 -20.00 -22.84
C THR A 12 12.57 -19.95 -21.39
N GLU A 13 13.63 -19.22 -21.10
CA GLU A 13 14.17 -18.99 -19.76
C GLU A 13 13.16 -18.24 -18.86
N LEU A 14 12.48 -17.22 -19.40
CA LEU A 14 11.46 -16.48 -18.65
C LEU A 14 10.20 -17.33 -18.42
N ILE A 15 9.85 -18.18 -19.40
CA ILE A 15 8.70 -19.09 -19.27
C ILE A 15 9.00 -20.15 -18.21
N ALA A 16 10.20 -20.73 -18.21
CA ALA A 16 10.62 -21.70 -17.19
C ALA A 16 10.66 -21.05 -15.80
N GLY A 17 11.22 -19.85 -15.67
CA GLY A 17 11.24 -19.10 -14.42
C GLY A 17 9.83 -18.75 -13.90
N PHE A 18 8.92 -18.36 -14.80
CA PHE A 18 7.53 -18.11 -14.45
C PHE A 18 6.81 -19.38 -13.97
N GLY A 19 7.07 -20.54 -14.63
CA GLY A 19 6.53 -21.82 -14.22
C GLY A 19 6.98 -22.22 -12.81
N MET A 20 8.29 -22.08 -12.52
CA MET A 20 8.84 -22.34 -11.18
C MET A 20 8.25 -21.38 -10.13
N ALA A 21 8.11 -20.09 -10.45
CA ALA A 21 7.51 -19.12 -9.54
C ALA A 21 6.05 -19.45 -9.23
N ALA A 22 5.30 -19.92 -10.23
CA ALA A 22 3.90 -20.34 -10.05
C ALA A 22 3.80 -21.60 -9.17
N GLU A 23 4.68 -22.57 -9.34
CA GLU A 23 4.76 -23.77 -8.49
C GLU A 23 5.04 -23.40 -7.03
N ILE A 24 6.09 -22.60 -6.77
CA ILE A 24 6.41 -22.11 -5.43
C ILE A 24 5.24 -21.34 -4.81
N ALA A 25 4.56 -20.51 -5.59
CA ALA A 25 3.42 -19.75 -5.10
C ALA A 25 2.24 -20.66 -4.74
N ALA A 26 1.97 -21.69 -5.56
CA ALA A 26 0.90 -22.67 -5.29
C ALA A 26 1.16 -23.45 -3.99
N ASP A 27 2.41 -23.89 -3.79
CA ASP A 27 2.80 -24.68 -2.61
C ASP A 27 2.76 -23.88 -1.32
N ARG A 28 2.96 -22.55 -1.39
CA ARG A 28 3.10 -21.70 -0.21
C ARG A 28 1.95 -20.74 0.05
N ILE A 29 0.91 -20.76 -0.78
CA ILE A 29 -0.13 -19.72 -0.74
C ILE A 29 -0.83 -19.63 0.61
N ASP A 30 -1.12 -20.73 1.25
CA ASP A 30 -1.83 -20.74 2.56
C ASP A 30 -0.95 -20.20 3.68
N GLU A 31 0.33 -20.59 3.70
CA GLU A 31 1.32 -20.09 4.65
C GLU A 31 1.55 -18.59 4.46
N ASP A 32 1.76 -18.16 3.21
CA ASP A 32 1.98 -16.75 2.87
C ASP A 32 0.76 -15.90 3.25
N LEU A 33 -0.46 -16.36 2.96
CA LEU A 33 -1.68 -15.64 3.33
C LEU A 33 -1.89 -15.56 4.85
N ALA A 34 -1.55 -16.59 5.60
CA ALA A 34 -1.60 -16.56 7.06
C ALA A 34 -0.64 -15.51 7.62
N HIS A 35 0.61 -15.54 7.17
CA HIS A 35 1.64 -14.57 7.53
C HIS A 35 1.21 -13.13 7.21
N LEU A 36 0.72 -12.89 6.00
CA LEU A 36 0.26 -11.56 5.58
C LEU A 36 -0.94 -11.06 6.41
N ARG A 37 -1.85 -11.94 6.82
CA ARG A 37 -2.96 -11.57 7.72
C ARG A 37 -2.46 -11.13 9.08
N ASP A 38 -1.44 -11.80 9.63
CA ASP A 38 -0.84 -11.42 10.90
C ASP A 38 -0.13 -10.07 10.80
N LEU A 39 0.66 -9.83 9.77
CA LEU A 39 1.31 -8.54 9.52
C LEU A 39 0.28 -7.42 9.36
N ARG A 40 -0.78 -7.67 8.57
CA ARG A 40 -1.88 -6.71 8.40
C ARG A 40 -2.56 -6.38 9.73
N ARG A 41 -2.78 -7.38 10.58
CA ARG A 41 -3.39 -7.20 11.89
C ARG A 41 -2.52 -6.31 12.79
N ILE A 42 -1.20 -6.56 12.83
CA ILE A 42 -0.26 -5.73 13.58
C ILE A 42 -0.31 -4.28 13.09
N LEU A 43 -0.20 -4.06 11.77
CA LEU A 43 -0.24 -2.74 11.18
C LEU A 43 -1.56 -2.03 11.50
N TRP A 44 -2.70 -2.67 11.22
CA TRP A 44 -4.01 -2.08 11.44
C TRP A 44 -4.23 -1.70 12.90
N THR A 45 -4.06 -2.65 13.83
CA THR A 45 -4.20 -2.41 15.27
C THR A 45 -3.28 -1.28 15.78
N GLY A 46 -2.08 -1.19 15.19
CA GLY A 46 -1.13 -0.14 15.54
C GLY A 46 -1.53 1.25 15.08
N ILE A 47 -2.33 1.39 14.01
CA ILE A 47 -2.69 2.71 13.46
C ILE A 47 -4.17 3.06 13.58
N GLU A 48 -5.09 2.11 13.79
CA GLU A 48 -6.55 2.35 13.79
C GLU A 48 -7.02 3.38 14.81
N SER A 49 -6.27 3.56 15.89
CA SER A 49 -6.55 4.59 16.91
C SER A 49 -6.11 6.00 16.52
N VAL A 50 -5.50 6.19 15.35
CA VAL A 50 -5.15 7.52 14.84
C VAL A 50 -6.45 8.24 14.45
N ASP A 51 -6.71 9.37 15.08
CA ASP A 51 -7.92 10.14 14.82
C ASP A 51 -8.07 10.49 13.34
N GLY A 52 -9.29 10.39 12.79
CA GLY A 52 -9.57 10.68 11.39
C GLY A 52 -8.93 9.71 10.38
N LEU A 53 -8.36 8.57 10.84
CA LEU A 53 -7.89 7.51 9.95
C LEU A 53 -9.08 6.79 9.31
N LEU A 54 -9.00 6.58 8.01
CA LEU A 54 -9.98 5.80 7.26
C LEU A 54 -9.30 4.78 6.35
N LEU A 55 -9.84 3.56 6.34
CA LEU A 55 -9.45 2.51 5.40
C LEU A 55 -10.06 2.79 4.02
N ASN A 56 -9.24 2.68 2.98
CA ASN A 56 -9.69 2.65 1.59
C ASN A 56 -9.78 1.19 1.14
N GLY A 57 -10.99 0.73 0.81
CA GLY A 57 -11.27 -0.65 0.47
C GLY A 57 -11.96 -1.43 1.60
N HIS A 58 -11.70 -2.72 1.67
CA HIS A 58 -12.38 -3.63 2.58
C HIS A 58 -11.39 -4.33 3.52
N HIS A 59 -11.82 -4.60 4.77
CA HIS A 59 -11.00 -5.29 5.76
C HIS A 59 -10.61 -6.72 5.32
N GLU A 60 -11.47 -7.38 4.57
CA GLU A 60 -11.25 -8.73 4.04
C GLU A 60 -10.61 -8.75 2.65
N GLY A 61 -10.04 -7.61 2.20
CA GLY A 61 -9.28 -7.53 0.97
C GLY A 61 -7.97 -8.34 1.04
N PHE A 62 -7.20 -8.35 -0.06
CA PHE A 62 -5.89 -9.02 -0.08
C PHE A 62 -5.01 -8.54 1.08
N PRO A 63 -4.52 -9.45 1.93
CA PRO A 63 -3.90 -9.07 3.20
C PRO A 63 -2.56 -8.35 3.06
N GLY A 64 -1.83 -8.54 1.96
CA GLY A 64 -0.52 -7.92 1.71
C GLY A 64 -0.56 -6.44 1.31
N ILE A 65 -1.76 -5.82 1.27
CA ILE A 65 -1.94 -4.41 0.91
C ILE A 65 -2.89 -3.74 1.90
N LEU A 66 -2.47 -2.62 2.46
CA LEU A 66 -3.31 -1.74 3.27
C LEU A 66 -3.24 -0.33 2.70
N ASN A 67 -4.38 0.23 2.29
CA ASN A 67 -4.48 1.60 1.84
C ASN A 67 -5.31 2.39 2.85
N VAL A 68 -4.72 3.45 3.40
CA VAL A 68 -5.37 4.30 4.39
C VAL A 68 -5.19 5.76 4.02
N ARG A 69 -6.11 6.60 4.50
CA ARG A 69 -5.95 8.05 4.52
C ARG A 69 -6.17 8.57 5.93
N VAL A 70 -5.61 9.71 6.25
CA VAL A 70 -5.84 10.39 7.52
C VAL A 70 -6.27 11.83 7.28
N ALA A 71 -7.30 12.29 7.99
CA ALA A 71 -7.80 13.65 7.86
C ALA A 71 -6.79 14.67 8.38
N GLY A 72 -6.74 15.85 7.73
CA GLY A 72 -5.90 16.96 8.15
C GLY A 72 -4.41 16.80 7.91
N VAL A 73 -4.00 15.86 7.05
CA VAL A 73 -2.60 15.64 6.69
C VAL A 73 -2.48 15.54 5.17
N ASP A 74 -1.54 16.29 4.61
CA ASP A 74 -1.20 16.24 3.20
C ASP A 74 -0.42 14.95 2.87
N GLY A 75 -0.82 14.26 1.80
CA GLY A 75 -0.25 12.95 1.46
C GLY A 75 1.21 13.01 0.98
N GLU A 76 1.60 14.07 0.28
CA GLU A 76 2.99 14.23 -0.17
C GLU A 76 3.91 14.52 1.02
N SER A 77 3.49 15.41 1.92
CA SER A 77 4.20 15.68 3.17
C SER A 77 4.34 14.42 4.03
N LEU A 78 3.26 13.63 4.10
CA LEU A 78 3.28 12.36 4.85
C LEU A 78 4.22 11.35 4.20
N LEU A 79 4.22 11.24 2.87
CA LEU A 79 5.13 10.35 2.14
C LEU A 79 6.60 10.68 2.44
N LEU A 80 6.97 11.95 2.39
CA LEU A 80 8.33 12.41 2.68
C LEU A 80 8.71 12.16 4.16
N ASP A 81 7.77 12.40 5.07
CA ASP A 81 8.02 12.22 6.50
C ASP A 81 8.11 10.76 6.94
N LEU A 82 7.64 9.84 6.11
CA LEU A 82 7.73 8.40 6.37
C LEU A 82 9.11 7.81 6.04
N GLU A 83 9.98 8.52 5.35
CA GLU A 83 11.34 8.01 5.11
C GLU A 83 12.05 7.54 6.40
N PRO A 84 12.78 6.41 6.38
CA PRO A 84 13.17 5.59 5.22
C PRO A 84 12.15 4.50 4.82
N LEU A 85 10.90 4.56 5.29
CA LEU A 85 9.87 3.60 4.94
C LEU A 85 9.40 3.82 3.49
N LEU A 86 9.50 2.79 2.66
CA LEU A 86 9.07 2.84 1.26
C LEU A 86 7.59 2.50 1.17
N VAL A 87 6.76 3.52 1.02
CA VAL A 87 5.31 3.42 0.80
C VAL A 87 4.94 4.12 -0.50
N ALA A 88 3.69 4.00 -0.94
CA ALA A 88 3.22 4.65 -2.14
C ALA A 88 1.96 5.47 -1.88
N THR A 89 1.84 6.60 -2.56
CA THR A 89 0.57 7.31 -2.70
C THR A 89 -0.33 6.60 -3.72
N GLY A 90 -1.61 6.93 -3.75
CA GLY A 90 -2.57 6.34 -4.69
C GLY A 90 -2.25 6.58 -6.18
N SER A 91 -1.37 7.52 -6.51
CA SER A 91 -1.03 7.95 -7.86
C SER A 91 0.40 7.60 -8.33
N ALA A 92 1.08 6.65 -7.69
CA ALA A 92 2.49 6.32 -7.95
C ALA A 92 2.85 6.03 -9.42
N CYS A 93 1.89 5.60 -10.26
CA CYS A 93 2.11 5.35 -11.69
C CYS A 93 1.85 6.57 -12.60
N ASN A 94 1.30 7.66 -12.08
CA ASN A 94 0.92 8.86 -12.85
C ASN A 94 1.79 10.08 -12.49
N SER A 95 3.05 9.84 -12.14
CA SER A 95 4.03 10.86 -11.71
C SER A 95 4.20 12.05 -12.69
N LYS A 96 3.66 11.95 -13.91
CA LYS A 96 3.68 13.05 -14.89
C LYS A 96 2.43 13.92 -14.88
N THR A 97 1.30 13.46 -14.31
CA THR A 97 0.01 14.17 -14.42
C THR A 97 -0.60 14.57 -13.08
N GLN A 98 -0.05 14.15 -11.93
CA GLN A 98 -0.61 14.38 -10.58
C GLN A 98 -2.12 14.02 -10.46
N GLU A 99 -2.63 13.19 -11.35
CA GLU A 99 -4.03 12.79 -11.31
C GLU A 99 -4.29 11.83 -10.15
N PRO A 100 -5.33 12.10 -9.34
CA PRO A 100 -5.72 11.21 -8.26
C PRO A 100 -6.08 9.81 -8.77
N SER A 101 -5.86 8.80 -7.95
CA SER A 101 -6.16 7.41 -8.29
C SER A 101 -7.63 7.23 -8.70
N TYR A 102 -7.85 6.78 -9.93
CA TYR A 102 -9.19 6.45 -10.42
C TYR A 102 -9.87 5.33 -9.59
N VAL A 103 -9.09 4.45 -8.97
CA VAL A 103 -9.61 3.41 -8.06
C VAL A 103 -10.20 4.05 -6.81
N LEU A 104 -9.50 5.01 -6.21
CA LEU A 104 -9.99 5.70 -5.01
C LEU A 104 -11.21 6.57 -5.33
N ARG A 105 -11.23 7.21 -6.50
CA ARG A 105 -12.44 7.91 -7.00
C ARG A 105 -13.64 6.95 -7.15
N ALA A 106 -13.42 5.77 -7.72
CA ALA A 106 -14.46 4.75 -7.85
C ALA A 106 -14.99 4.23 -6.50
N LEU A 107 -14.15 4.31 -5.44
CA LEU A 107 -14.57 4.05 -4.06
C LEU A 107 -15.26 5.26 -3.40
N GLY A 108 -15.61 6.31 -4.16
CA GLY A 108 -16.30 7.49 -3.67
C GLY A 108 -15.41 8.50 -2.93
N ARG A 109 -14.09 8.43 -3.11
CA ARG A 109 -13.18 9.41 -2.52
C ARG A 109 -13.09 10.67 -3.39
N THR A 110 -13.04 11.83 -2.74
CA THR A 110 -12.72 13.09 -3.41
C THR A 110 -11.27 13.08 -3.89
N ASP A 111 -10.91 13.99 -4.80
CA ASP A 111 -9.54 14.11 -5.29
C ASP A 111 -8.54 14.39 -4.17
N PHE A 112 -8.89 15.26 -3.25
CA PHE A 112 -8.09 15.56 -2.06
C PHE A 112 -7.87 14.33 -1.18
N GLU A 113 -8.93 13.56 -0.90
CA GLU A 113 -8.85 12.32 -0.14
C GLU A 113 -8.00 11.24 -0.84
N ALA A 114 -8.10 11.16 -2.16
CA ALA A 114 -7.30 10.22 -2.95
C ALA A 114 -5.81 10.58 -2.96
N GLN A 115 -5.48 11.88 -2.98
CA GLN A 115 -4.10 12.37 -2.89
C GLN A 115 -3.49 12.15 -1.49
N SER A 116 -4.31 12.21 -0.43
CA SER A 116 -3.88 12.00 0.96
C SER A 116 -3.75 10.52 1.34
N ALA A 117 -3.96 9.59 0.41
CA ALA A 117 -3.93 8.16 0.67
C ALA A 117 -2.50 7.61 0.62
N ILE A 118 -2.15 6.79 1.61
CA ILE A 118 -0.90 6.03 1.66
C ILE A 118 -1.21 4.54 1.52
N ARG A 119 -0.48 3.85 0.65
CA ARG A 119 -0.54 2.42 0.47
C ARG A 119 0.69 1.75 1.05
N PHE A 120 0.48 0.94 2.06
CA PHE A 120 1.44 -0.03 2.55
C PHE A 120 1.35 -1.30 1.73
N SER A 121 2.49 -1.87 1.36
CA SER A 121 2.59 -3.14 0.65
C SER A 121 3.67 -3.96 1.32
N PHE A 122 3.35 -5.17 1.69
CA PHE A 122 4.27 -6.08 2.38
C PHE A 122 4.09 -7.50 1.85
N GLY A 123 5.11 -8.31 2.02
CA GLY A 123 5.19 -9.61 1.39
C GLY A 123 5.72 -10.68 2.33
N ARG A 124 5.97 -11.84 1.78
CA ARG A 124 6.50 -13.06 2.43
C ARG A 124 7.74 -12.81 3.29
N GLN A 125 8.61 -11.87 2.89
CA GLN A 125 9.86 -11.59 3.58
C GLN A 125 9.75 -10.48 4.62
N THR A 126 8.62 -9.78 4.67
CA THR A 126 8.40 -8.71 5.65
C THR A 126 8.26 -9.31 7.04
N THR A 127 8.91 -8.70 8.02
CA THR A 127 8.88 -9.18 9.40
C THR A 127 7.90 -8.38 10.28
N PRO A 128 7.45 -8.93 11.42
CA PRO A 128 6.65 -8.19 12.39
C PRO A 128 7.34 -6.92 12.89
N GLU A 129 8.66 -6.95 13.11
CA GLU A 129 9.46 -5.82 13.59
C GLU A 129 9.48 -4.67 12.56
N GLU A 130 9.53 -5.00 11.26
CA GLU A 130 9.42 -4.00 10.19
C GLU A 130 8.03 -3.34 10.18
N ILE A 131 6.98 -4.10 10.46
CA ILE A 131 5.61 -3.55 10.57
C ILE A 131 5.48 -2.69 11.83
N GLU A 132 6.03 -3.09 12.97
CA GLU A 132 6.05 -2.28 14.19
C GLU A 132 6.81 -0.96 13.97
N PHE A 133 7.93 -1.01 13.27
CA PHE A 133 8.64 0.20 12.85
C PHE A 133 7.76 1.10 11.97
N ALA A 134 7.04 0.52 11.00
CA ALA A 134 6.13 1.27 10.14
C ALA A 134 5.00 1.94 10.95
N VAL A 135 4.42 1.25 11.92
CA VAL A 135 3.42 1.80 12.85
C VAL A 135 3.98 2.99 13.62
N ALA A 136 5.16 2.85 14.22
CA ALA A 136 5.79 3.90 15.00
C ALA A 136 6.08 5.14 14.14
N ARG A 137 6.63 4.95 12.94
CA ARG A 137 6.92 6.03 11.98
C ARG A 137 5.64 6.74 11.54
N TYR A 138 4.60 5.98 11.14
CA TYR A 138 3.34 6.55 10.69
C TYR A 138 2.69 7.42 11.77
N ARG A 139 2.61 6.93 13.00
CA ARG A 139 2.02 7.70 14.12
C ARG A 139 2.83 8.98 14.44
N ALA A 140 4.16 8.88 14.40
CA ALA A 140 5.03 10.04 14.63
C ALA A 140 4.88 11.09 13.53
N ALA A 141 4.85 10.65 12.26
CA ALA A 141 4.69 11.53 11.11
C ALA A 141 3.34 12.27 11.14
N VAL A 142 2.24 11.54 11.36
CA VAL A 142 0.90 12.15 11.45
C VAL A 142 0.82 13.18 12.58
N ARG A 143 1.35 12.86 13.76
CA ARG A 143 1.39 13.81 14.89
C ARG A 143 2.18 15.06 14.52
N ARG A 144 3.40 14.89 14.01
CA ARG A 144 4.27 16.01 13.64
C ARG A 144 3.63 16.93 12.60
N LEU A 145 3.02 16.36 11.56
CA LEU A 145 2.40 17.17 10.50
C LEU A 145 1.17 17.92 10.98
N ARG A 146 0.41 17.36 11.91
CA ARG A 146 -0.71 18.08 12.56
C ARG A 146 -0.24 19.20 13.47
N ASP A 147 0.85 19.00 14.20
CA ASP A 147 1.43 20.05 15.06
C ASP A 147 1.96 21.23 14.23
N LEU A 148 2.44 20.97 13.00
CA LEU A 148 2.90 21.99 12.05
C LEU A 148 1.76 22.76 11.37
N ALA A 149 0.55 22.19 11.32
CA ALA A 149 -0.65 22.78 10.72
C ALA A 149 -1.71 23.11 11.79
N PRO A 150 -1.45 23.99 12.76
CA PRO A 150 -2.40 24.35 13.81
C PRO A 150 -3.55 25.14 13.18
N GLY A 151 -4.68 24.47 12.96
CA GLY A 151 -5.89 25.06 12.40
C GLY A 151 -6.72 24.14 11.52
N ALA A 152 -6.29 22.93 11.23
CA ALA A 152 -7.05 21.95 10.45
C ALA A 152 -7.94 21.03 11.30
N ALA A 153 -8.01 21.26 12.61
CA ALA A 153 -8.91 20.59 13.54
C ALA A 153 -10.07 21.55 13.89
N ALA A 154 -11.01 21.67 12.93
CA ALA A 154 -12.33 22.26 13.18
C ALA A 154 -13.35 21.49 12.32
#